data_089a55018508c51c9494e554da4117a8
#
_entry.id   089a55018508c51c9494e554da4117a8
#
_cell.length_a   1.000
_cell.length_b   1.000
_cell.length_c   1.000
_cell.angle_alpha   90.00
_cell.angle_beta   90.00
_cell.angle_gamma   90.00
#
_symmetry.space_group_name_H-M   'P 1'
#
loop_
_entity.id
_entity.type
_entity.pdbx_description
1 polymer ?
#
loop_
_entity_poly.entity_id
_entity_poly.type
_entity_poly.pdbx_seq_one_letter_code
_entity_poly.pdbx_strand_id
1 'polypeptide(L)'
;FAEIGAGQETARHFFRAGGASGTIAKAMSAYDKDFSDAIYGIEDDKRYVTEARLRKMLDHEVNLVEERILREAHPHKMFFAYANTVATIDFAKKYKGHGWVGIKYQVDPDQGYNEIVLHLRFKETDARLQQETLGVLGTNLIY
;
A
#
# COMPACT_ATOMS: atom_id res chain seq x y z
N PHE A 1 -4.62 -4.54 1.48
CA PHE A 1 -3.30 -3.94 1.77
C PHE A 1 -2.24 -4.58 0.89
N ALA A 2 -1.48 -3.78 0.15
CA ALA A 2 -0.34 -4.23 -0.63
C ALA A 2 0.89 -3.37 -0.26
N GLU A 3 1.87 -3.99 0.38
CA GLU A 3 3.06 -3.32 0.87
C GLU A 3 4.30 -3.90 0.18
N ILE A 4 4.94 -3.09 -0.66
CA ILE A 4 6.06 -3.52 -1.49
C ILE A 4 7.38 -2.90 -1.02
N GLY A 5 8.43 -3.71 -1.04
CA GLY A 5 9.75 -3.32 -0.57
C GLY A 5 9.82 -3.24 0.94
N ALA A 6 10.37 -2.16 1.48
CA ALA A 6 10.63 -2.03 2.91
C ALA A 6 9.43 -1.57 3.76
N GLY A 7 8.31 -1.22 3.14
CA GLY A 7 7.16 -0.62 3.82
C GLY A 7 6.12 -1.61 4.33
N GLN A 8 6.47 -2.56 5.19
CA GLN A 8 5.60 -3.67 5.58
C GLN A 8 4.96 -3.54 6.97
N GLU A 9 4.92 -2.35 7.53
CA GLU A 9 4.51 -2.15 8.91
C GLU A 9 3.04 -1.71 9.08
N THR A 10 2.38 -1.22 8.03
CA THR A 10 1.03 -0.65 8.15
C THR A 10 -0.01 -1.72 8.51
N ALA A 11 -0.10 -2.80 7.74
CA ALA A 11 -1.02 -3.90 8.05
C ALA A 11 -0.75 -4.51 9.42
N ARG A 12 0.52 -4.58 9.83
CA ARG A 12 0.93 -5.10 11.14
C ARG A 12 0.32 -4.32 12.31
N HIS A 13 0.20 -3.00 12.21
CA HIS A 13 -0.45 -2.19 13.24
C HIS A 13 -1.91 -2.59 13.43
N PHE A 14 -2.65 -2.80 12.36
CA PHE A 14 -4.04 -3.26 12.43
C PHE A 14 -4.17 -4.67 13.03
N PHE A 15 -3.29 -5.59 12.66
CA PHE A 15 -3.29 -6.95 13.24
C PHE A 15 -2.95 -6.93 14.73
N ARG A 16 -2.02 -6.09 15.16
CA ARG A 16 -1.66 -5.95 16.58
C ARG A 16 -2.78 -5.32 17.42
N ALA A 17 -3.51 -4.36 16.85
CA ALA A 17 -4.65 -3.75 17.52
C ALA A 17 -5.81 -4.75 17.70
N GLY A 18 -5.90 -5.76 16.84
CA GLY A 18 -6.96 -6.76 16.86
C GLY A 18 -8.23 -6.29 16.17
N GLY A 19 -9.19 -7.21 16.00
CA GLY A 19 -10.48 -6.90 15.35
C GLY A 19 -10.36 -6.59 13.85
N ALA A 20 -9.25 -6.97 13.21
CA ALA A 20 -8.96 -6.60 11.82
C ALA A 20 -9.80 -7.34 10.77
N SER A 21 -10.52 -8.40 11.13
CA SER A 21 -11.26 -9.23 10.18
C SER A 21 -12.37 -8.48 9.41
N GLY A 22 -12.89 -7.39 9.95
CA GLY A 22 -13.85 -6.52 9.28
C GLY A 22 -13.23 -5.41 8.44
N THR A 23 -11.91 -5.20 8.58
CA THR A 23 -11.17 -4.09 7.95
C THR A 23 -10.21 -4.59 6.88
N ILE A 24 -9.52 -5.70 7.12
CA ILE A 24 -8.52 -6.26 6.21
C ILE A 24 -9.06 -7.52 5.56
N ALA A 25 -9.41 -7.44 4.28
CA ALA A 25 -9.75 -8.60 3.48
C ALA A 25 -8.50 -9.40 3.08
N LYS A 26 -7.42 -8.69 2.75
CA LYS A 26 -6.14 -9.26 2.36
C LYS A 26 -5.01 -8.31 2.72
N ALA A 27 -3.91 -8.83 3.21
CA ALA A 27 -2.64 -8.12 3.30
C ALA A 27 -1.56 -8.96 2.60
N MET A 28 -0.79 -8.33 1.71
CA MET A 28 0.27 -8.99 0.96
C MET A 28 1.50 -8.11 0.90
N SER A 29 2.65 -8.77 0.76
CA SER A 29 3.93 -8.14 0.50
C SER A 29 4.57 -8.82 -0.70
N ALA A 30 5.04 -8.05 -1.67
CA ALA A 30 5.82 -8.55 -2.79
C ALA A 30 7.18 -7.85 -2.76
N TYR A 31 8.22 -8.60 -2.44
CA TYR A 31 9.58 -8.08 -2.32
C TYR A 31 10.41 -8.39 -3.57
N ASP A 32 10.16 -9.52 -4.20
CA ASP A 32 10.82 -9.94 -5.44
C ASP A 32 10.24 -9.17 -6.64
N LYS A 33 11.13 -8.71 -7.52
CA LYS A 33 10.75 -7.89 -8.68
C LYS A 33 9.93 -8.66 -9.70
N ASP A 34 10.35 -9.87 -10.02
CA ASP A 34 9.66 -10.70 -11.02
C ASP A 34 8.26 -11.09 -10.52
N PHE A 35 8.14 -11.37 -9.22
CA PHE A 35 6.85 -11.64 -8.61
C PHE A 35 5.94 -10.41 -8.62
N SER A 36 6.49 -9.24 -8.31
CA SER A 36 5.75 -7.97 -8.37
C SER A 36 5.31 -7.64 -9.80
N ASP A 37 6.17 -7.89 -10.78
CA ASP A 37 5.85 -7.69 -12.20
C ASP A 37 4.77 -8.65 -12.68
N ALA A 38 4.75 -9.88 -12.19
CA ALA A 38 3.70 -10.85 -12.49
C ALA A 38 2.32 -10.41 -12.00
N ILE A 39 2.26 -9.64 -10.92
CA ILE A 39 0.99 -9.13 -10.37
C ILE A 39 0.59 -7.80 -11.04
N TYR A 40 1.51 -6.84 -11.11
CA TYR A 40 1.21 -5.45 -11.47
C TYR A 40 1.69 -5.04 -12.86
N GLY A 41 2.36 -5.93 -13.58
CA GLY A 41 2.97 -5.66 -14.88
C GLY A 41 4.38 -5.08 -14.78
N ILE A 42 5.08 -5.13 -15.89
CA ILE A 42 6.45 -4.62 -16.02
C ILE A 42 6.41 -3.10 -16.19
N GLU A 43 7.33 -2.39 -15.53
CA GLU A 43 7.54 -0.96 -15.74
C GLU A 43 8.60 -0.74 -16.83
N ASP A 44 8.33 0.17 -17.77
CA ASP A 44 9.23 0.46 -18.88
C ASP A 44 10.61 0.94 -18.42
N ASP A 45 10.66 1.72 -17.35
CA ASP A 45 11.89 2.25 -16.75
C ASP A 45 12.48 1.32 -15.69
N LYS A 46 11.86 0.16 -15.46
CA LYS A 46 12.24 -0.83 -14.42
C LYS A 46 12.36 -0.23 -13.02
N ARG A 47 11.61 0.81 -12.74
CA ARG A 47 11.52 1.44 -11.41
C ARG A 47 10.26 1.01 -10.70
N TYR A 48 10.42 0.63 -9.42
CA TYR A 48 9.34 0.06 -8.61
C TYR A 48 8.84 1.02 -7.53
N VAL A 49 9.65 2.00 -7.13
CA VAL A 49 9.28 3.02 -6.15
C VAL A 49 8.88 4.29 -6.89
N THR A 50 7.71 4.26 -7.50
CA THR A 50 7.17 5.33 -8.34
C THR A 50 5.67 5.53 -8.10
N GLU A 51 5.18 6.70 -8.45
CA GLU A 51 3.74 6.98 -8.44
C GLU A 51 2.97 6.06 -9.38
N ALA A 52 3.49 5.83 -10.59
CA ALA A 52 2.85 4.96 -11.57
C ALA A 52 2.67 3.53 -11.03
N ARG A 53 3.70 2.99 -10.38
CA ARG A 53 3.61 1.67 -9.73
C ARG A 53 2.58 1.68 -8.62
N LEU A 54 2.57 2.68 -7.75
CA LEU A 54 1.59 2.78 -6.67
C LEU A 54 0.15 2.79 -7.22
N ARG A 55 -0.12 3.59 -8.25
CA ARG A 55 -1.47 3.65 -8.85
C ARG A 55 -1.91 2.30 -9.43
N LYS A 56 -1.02 1.59 -10.12
CA LYS A 56 -1.29 0.23 -10.60
C LYS A 56 -1.61 -0.73 -9.45
N MET A 57 -0.90 -0.61 -8.33
CA MET A 57 -1.18 -1.42 -7.13
C MET A 57 -2.56 -1.12 -6.57
N LEU A 58 -2.90 0.15 -6.40
CA LEU A 58 -4.22 0.56 -5.88
C LEU A 58 -5.35 0.07 -6.78
N ASP A 59 -5.23 0.23 -8.09
CA ASP A 59 -6.24 -0.22 -9.06
C ASP A 59 -6.40 -1.74 -9.02
N HIS A 60 -5.30 -2.49 -9.02
CA HIS A 60 -5.32 -3.94 -8.95
C HIS A 60 -6.01 -4.43 -7.66
N GLU A 61 -5.65 -3.86 -6.51
CA GLU A 61 -6.18 -4.27 -5.22
C GLU A 61 -7.69 -3.93 -5.07
N VAL A 62 -8.13 -2.78 -5.57
CA VAL A 62 -9.56 -2.44 -5.61
C VAL A 62 -10.33 -3.42 -6.49
N ASN A 63 -9.84 -3.69 -7.70
CA ASN A 63 -10.49 -4.63 -8.61
C ASN A 63 -10.57 -6.03 -8.00
N LEU A 64 -9.51 -6.47 -7.33
CA LEU A 64 -9.47 -7.77 -6.67
C LEU A 64 -10.49 -7.87 -5.53
N VAL A 65 -10.65 -6.82 -4.74
CA VAL A 65 -11.66 -6.77 -3.66
C VAL A 65 -13.07 -6.84 -4.27
N GLU A 66 -13.35 -6.06 -5.32
CA GLU A 66 -14.65 -6.08 -6.01
C GLU A 66 -14.97 -7.45 -6.63
N GLU A 67 -13.98 -8.14 -7.17
CA GLU A 67 -14.15 -9.48 -7.74
C GLU A 67 -14.37 -10.56 -6.67
N ARG A 68 -13.71 -10.45 -5.53
CA ARG A 68 -13.68 -11.49 -4.49
C ARG A 68 -14.78 -11.32 -3.42
N ILE A 69 -15.11 -10.07 -3.13
CA ILE A 69 -16.18 -9.74 -2.19
C ILE A 69 -17.37 -9.21 -3.01
N LEU A 70 -18.32 -10.07 -3.30
CA LEU A 70 -19.46 -9.72 -4.14
C LEU A 70 -20.23 -8.54 -3.55
N ARG A 71 -20.26 -7.45 -4.27
CA ARG A 71 -21.00 -6.23 -3.89
C ARG A 71 -22.46 -6.53 -3.59
N GLU A 72 -23.09 -7.38 -4.38
CA GLU A 72 -24.49 -7.77 -4.24
C GLU A 72 -24.78 -8.44 -2.88
N ALA A 73 -23.83 -9.21 -2.37
CA ALA A 73 -23.95 -9.83 -1.04
C ALA A 73 -23.66 -8.85 0.10
N HIS A 74 -23.02 -7.71 -0.20
CA HIS A 74 -22.59 -6.72 0.79
C HIS A 74 -22.88 -5.28 0.31
N PRO A 75 -24.15 -4.92 0.04
CA PRO A 75 -24.50 -3.66 -0.61
C PRO A 75 -24.17 -2.42 0.22
N HIS A 76 -23.97 -2.58 1.53
CA HIS A 76 -23.65 -1.46 2.42
C HIS A 76 -22.16 -1.34 2.78
N LYS A 77 -21.32 -2.25 2.26
CA LYS A 77 -19.87 -2.18 2.55
C LYS A 77 -19.19 -1.16 1.64
N MET A 78 -18.42 -0.30 2.25
CA MET A 78 -17.45 0.53 1.54
C MET A 78 -16.14 -0.24 1.44
N PHE A 79 -15.54 -0.23 0.25
CA PHE A 79 -14.25 -0.87 0.01
C PHE A 79 -13.15 0.17 -0.03
N PHE A 80 -11.96 -0.27 0.32
CA PHE A 80 -10.74 0.50 0.13
C PHE A 80 -9.56 -0.41 -0.21
N ALA A 81 -8.57 0.17 -0.86
CA ALA A 81 -7.25 -0.42 -1.02
C ALA A 81 -6.20 0.54 -0.48
N TYR A 82 -5.28 0.03 0.29
CA TYR A 82 -4.09 0.73 0.74
C TYR A 82 -2.87 0.09 0.10
N ALA A 83 -1.96 0.91 -0.39
CA ALA A 83 -0.71 0.42 -0.95
C ALA A 83 0.47 1.33 -0.60
N ASN A 84 1.65 0.73 -0.55
CA ASN A 84 2.90 1.47 -0.52
C ASN A 84 3.99 0.74 -1.32
N THR A 85 4.93 1.51 -1.84
CA THR A 85 6.16 1.01 -2.46
C THR A 85 7.32 1.87 -1.94
N VAL A 86 8.28 1.24 -1.29
CA VAL A 86 9.27 1.94 -0.44
C VAL A 86 10.66 1.38 -0.62
N ALA A 87 11.61 2.30 -0.77
CA ALA A 87 13.03 2.02 -0.63
C ALA A 87 13.59 2.79 0.58
N THR A 88 14.12 2.08 1.54
CA THR A 88 14.82 2.69 2.68
C THR A 88 16.23 3.11 2.29
N ILE A 89 16.88 3.86 3.17
CA ILE A 89 18.29 4.21 3.04
C ILE A 89 19.15 2.94 2.88
N ASP A 90 20.11 2.98 1.99
CA ASP A 90 21.05 1.88 1.78
C ASP A 90 22.11 1.79 2.89
N PHE A 91 22.84 0.67 2.94
CA PHE A 91 23.92 0.47 3.91
C PHE A 91 25.03 1.50 3.81
N ALA A 92 25.33 1.97 2.59
CA ALA A 92 26.35 2.98 2.37
C ALA A 92 25.89 4.41 2.69
N LYS A 93 24.60 4.57 3.03
CA LYS A 93 23.93 5.85 3.32
C LYS A 93 24.10 6.90 2.20
N LYS A 94 24.31 6.42 0.97
CA LYS A 94 24.46 7.27 -0.22
C LYS A 94 23.12 7.76 -0.77
N TYR A 95 22.08 6.91 -0.70
CA TYR A 95 20.74 7.21 -1.18
C TYR A 95 19.81 7.40 0.00
N LYS A 96 19.12 8.52 0.02
CA LYS A 96 18.07 8.77 1.03
C LYS A 96 16.85 7.90 0.69
N GLY A 97 16.27 7.30 1.71
CA GLY A 97 15.05 6.53 1.55
C GLY A 97 13.88 7.39 1.10
N HIS A 98 13.03 6.84 0.27
CA HIS A 98 11.77 7.43 -0.15
C HIS A 98 10.70 6.39 -0.43
N GLY A 99 9.47 6.81 -0.53
CA GLY A 99 8.37 5.93 -0.84
C GLY A 99 7.17 6.65 -1.41
N TRP A 100 6.30 5.87 -2.02
CA TRP A 100 4.98 6.29 -2.43
C TRP A 100 3.94 5.50 -1.63
N VAL A 101 2.96 6.21 -1.12
CA VAL A 101 1.89 5.65 -0.27
C VAL A 101 0.56 6.17 -0.78
N GLY A 102 -0.44 5.32 -0.78
CA GLY A 102 -1.76 5.76 -1.20
C GLY A 102 -2.89 4.91 -0.66
N ILE A 103 -4.06 5.49 -0.74
CA ILE A 103 -5.33 4.84 -0.45
C ILE A 103 -6.33 5.18 -1.55
N LYS A 104 -7.07 4.17 -1.99
CA LYS A 104 -8.21 4.30 -2.89
C LYS A 104 -9.43 3.79 -2.14
N TYR A 105 -10.46 4.63 -1.96
CA TYR A 105 -11.53 4.36 -1.00
C TYR A 105 -12.87 4.93 -1.44
N GLN A 106 -13.94 4.33 -0.94
CA GLN A 106 -15.30 4.82 -1.09
C GLN A 106 -15.74 5.58 0.16
N VAL A 107 -16.54 6.61 -0.02
CA VAL A 107 -17.27 7.29 1.07
C VAL A 107 -18.74 6.86 1.09
N ASP A 108 -19.18 6.22 0.03
CA ASP A 108 -20.52 5.67 -0.15
C ASP A 108 -20.42 4.41 -1.02
N PRO A 109 -21.07 3.29 -0.68
CA PRO A 109 -20.99 2.05 -1.44
C PRO A 109 -21.45 2.17 -2.90
N ASP A 110 -22.35 3.12 -3.19
CA ASP A 110 -22.91 3.34 -4.52
C ASP A 110 -22.11 4.35 -5.35
N GLN A 111 -21.05 4.92 -4.79
CA GLN A 111 -20.19 5.88 -5.46
C GLN A 111 -18.86 5.25 -5.90
N GLY A 112 -18.20 5.91 -6.86
CA GLY A 112 -16.85 5.58 -7.27
C GLY A 112 -15.81 5.81 -6.17
N TYR A 113 -14.56 5.54 -6.49
CA TYR A 113 -13.45 5.63 -5.54
C TYR A 113 -12.82 7.02 -5.56
N ASN A 114 -12.51 7.50 -4.38
CA ASN A 114 -11.58 8.62 -4.17
C ASN A 114 -10.16 8.07 -4.03
N GLU A 115 -9.16 8.90 -4.30
CA GLU A 115 -7.76 8.48 -4.22
C GLU A 115 -6.92 9.56 -3.55
N ILE A 116 -6.03 9.13 -2.66
CA ILE A 116 -4.98 9.96 -2.07
C ILE A 116 -3.65 9.28 -2.36
N VAL A 117 -2.71 10.03 -2.94
CA VAL A 117 -1.36 9.56 -3.24
C VAL A 117 -0.36 10.54 -2.66
N LEU A 118 0.62 10.02 -1.91
CA LEU A 118 1.64 10.78 -1.23
C LEU A 118 3.04 10.29 -1.62
N HIS A 119 3.91 11.21 -1.94
CA HIS A 119 5.35 10.96 -2.06
C HIS A 119 6.06 11.34 -0.77
N LEU A 120 6.83 10.42 -0.23
CA LEU A 120 7.54 10.57 1.03
C LEU A 120 9.04 10.58 0.82
N ARG A 121 9.73 11.45 1.53
CA ARG A 121 11.18 11.46 1.65
C ARG A 121 11.54 11.38 3.12
N PHE A 122 12.26 10.33 3.48
CA PHE A 122 12.67 10.14 4.87
C PHE A 122 13.84 11.08 5.20
N LYS A 123 13.78 11.65 6.39
CA LYS A 123 14.87 12.47 6.94
C LYS A 123 15.75 11.67 7.88
N GLU A 124 15.23 10.62 8.47
CA GLU A 124 15.99 9.69 9.30
C GLU A 124 17.09 9.01 8.49
N THR A 125 18.17 8.66 9.16
CA THR A 125 19.30 7.94 8.56
C THR A 125 19.40 6.48 9.04
N ASP A 126 18.30 5.94 9.52
CA ASP A 126 18.15 4.56 9.99
C ASP A 126 16.99 3.88 9.26
N ALA A 127 17.29 2.74 8.62
CA ALA A 127 16.30 2.04 7.80
C ALA A 127 15.11 1.52 8.61
N ARG A 128 15.32 1.09 9.84
CA ARG A 128 14.25 0.61 10.72
C ARG A 128 13.31 1.74 11.12
N LEU A 129 13.87 2.89 11.49
CA LEU A 129 13.06 4.07 11.81
C LEU A 129 12.25 4.55 10.59
N GLN A 130 12.82 4.45 9.38
CA GLN A 130 12.09 4.75 8.15
C GLN A 130 10.90 3.81 7.94
N GLN A 131 11.08 2.52 8.20
CA GLN A 131 9.99 1.54 8.13
C GLN A 131 8.90 1.82 9.18
N GLU A 132 9.29 2.08 10.42
CA GLU A 132 8.37 2.41 11.51
C GLU A 132 7.59 3.69 11.21
N THR A 133 8.26 4.73 10.73
CA THR A 133 7.63 6.00 10.31
C THR A 133 6.57 5.78 9.23
N LEU A 134 6.89 4.95 8.24
CA LEU A 134 5.94 4.61 7.19
C LEU A 134 4.71 3.86 7.73
N GLY A 135 4.92 2.93 8.64
CA GLY A 135 3.84 2.19 9.28
C GLY A 135 2.87 3.10 10.03
N VAL A 136 3.40 4.06 10.80
CA VAL A 136 2.59 5.07 11.50
C VAL A 136 1.84 5.96 10.51
N LEU A 137 2.53 6.45 9.47
CA LEU A 137 1.91 7.30 8.46
C LEU A 137 0.80 6.57 7.72
N GLY A 138 1.04 5.34 7.27
CA GLY A 138 0.05 4.53 6.57
C GLY A 138 -1.18 4.25 7.43
N THR A 139 -0.97 3.96 8.71
CA THR A 139 -2.07 3.78 9.68
C THR A 139 -2.90 5.05 9.81
N ASN A 140 -2.26 6.21 9.95
CA ASN A 140 -2.96 7.50 10.06
C ASN A 140 -3.68 7.88 8.76
N LEU A 141 -3.13 7.50 7.60
CA LEU A 141 -3.78 7.75 6.31
C LEU A 141 -5.08 6.96 6.15
N ILE A 142 -5.12 5.74 6.69
CA ILE A 142 -6.31 4.88 6.63
C ILE A 142 -7.35 5.33 7.67
N TYR A 143 -6.90 5.70 8.87
CA TYR A 143 -7.77 6.14 9.97
C TYR A 143 -8.44 7.48 9.68
#